data_e2c24b00d7f0d664fdd81f15dc9110b9
#
_entry.id   e2c24b00d7f0d664fdd81f15dc9110b9
#
_cell.length_a   1.000
_cell.length_b   1.000
_cell.length_c   1.000
_cell.angle_alpha   90.00
_cell.angle_beta   90.00
_cell.angle_gamma   90.00
#
_symmetry.space_group_name_H-M   'P 1'
#
loop_
_entity.id
_entity.type
_entity.pdbx_description
1 polymer ?
#
loop_
_entity_poly.entity_id
_entity_poly.type
_entity_poly.pdbx_seq_one_letter_code
_entity_poly.pdbx_strand_id
1 'polypeptide(L)'
;FLGFLDPLRPVFGIIIQANVPLIVLTGMLAGILLRKMKEKGNQQVIILFVTLGLLSLATGFILRKWFIISKILATPSWGMICSGISFILFAAIYWLADVRGYTKWAGFVRPAGKHSLTTYLAPDILYHAIWMSSVPVLIYKQSSEPLVVILGSIAWALLMAGLTALLARANIKLKL
;
A
#
# COMPACT_ATOMS: atom_id res chain seq x y z
N PHE A 1 12.29 21.13 18.48
CA PHE A 1 12.37 21.86 17.20
C PHE A 1 11.03 22.42 16.69
N LEU A 2 9.92 22.20 17.41
CA LEU A 2 8.59 22.61 16.98
C LEU A 2 7.84 23.49 18.01
N GLY A 3 8.54 24.04 19.00
CA GLY A 3 7.92 24.83 20.08
C GLY A 3 7.12 26.04 19.59
N PHE A 4 7.48 26.63 18.47
CA PHE A 4 6.72 27.74 17.88
C PHE A 4 5.39 27.29 17.23
N LEU A 5 5.26 25.99 16.91
CA LEU A 5 4.06 25.40 16.34
C LEU A 5 3.11 24.78 17.39
N ASP A 6 3.47 24.81 18.67
CA ASP A 6 2.63 24.26 19.76
C ASP A 6 1.20 24.82 19.79
N PRO A 7 0.94 26.14 19.54
CA PRO A 7 -0.43 26.63 19.46
C PRO A 7 -1.24 26.06 18.29
N LEU A 8 -0.57 25.54 17.26
CA LEU A 8 -1.20 24.93 16.09
C LEU A 8 -1.35 23.40 16.22
N ARG A 9 -0.89 22.80 17.32
CA ARG A 9 -1.01 21.36 17.59
C ARG A 9 -2.40 20.78 17.34
N PRO A 10 -3.51 21.38 17.82
CA PRO A 10 -4.83 20.84 17.54
C PRO A 10 -5.17 20.81 16.04
N VAL A 11 -4.76 21.85 15.29
CA VAL A 11 -4.97 21.92 13.83
C VAL A 11 -4.12 20.87 13.12
N PHE A 12 -2.86 20.70 13.52
CA PHE A 12 -1.99 19.65 12.97
C PHE A 12 -2.48 18.25 13.33
N GLY A 13 -3.06 18.04 14.50
CA GLY A 13 -3.70 16.78 14.88
C GLY A 13 -4.85 16.42 13.93
N ILE A 14 -5.69 17.37 13.56
CA ILE A 14 -6.78 17.18 12.60
C ILE A 14 -6.20 16.85 11.21
N ILE A 15 -5.18 17.58 10.77
CA ILE A 15 -4.53 17.34 9.47
C ILE A 15 -3.89 15.93 9.42
N ILE A 16 -3.24 15.51 10.49
CA ILE A 16 -2.65 14.16 10.58
C ILE A 16 -3.74 13.08 10.51
N GLN A 17 -4.83 13.25 11.25
CA GLN A 17 -5.96 12.31 11.21
C GLN A 17 -6.66 12.29 9.83
N ALA A 18 -6.71 13.42 9.14
CA ALA A 18 -7.27 13.53 7.79
C ALA A 18 -6.39 12.88 6.71
N ASN A 19 -5.12 12.59 7.00
CA ASN A 19 -4.21 12.04 5.99
C ASN A 19 -4.62 10.63 5.51
N VAL A 20 -5.16 9.78 6.39
CA VAL A 20 -5.65 8.45 6.00
C VAL A 20 -6.85 8.54 5.06
N PRO A 21 -7.91 9.30 5.36
CA PRO A 21 -8.99 9.58 4.40
C PRO A 21 -8.51 10.17 3.08
N LEU A 22 -7.53 11.08 3.11
CA LEU A 22 -6.96 11.67 1.89
C LEU A 22 -6.31 10.63 0.98
N ILE A 23 -5.60 9.65 1.54
CA ILE A 23 -5.03 8.54 0.75
C ILE A 23 -6.15 7.73 0.06
N VAL A 24 -7.25 7.46 0.76
CA VAL A 24 -8.41 6.75 0.18
C VAL A 24 -9.04 7.57 -0.95
N LEU A 25 -9.28 8.86 -0.72
CA LEU A 25 -9.82 9.77 -1.74
C LEU A 25 -8.89 9.89 -2.95
N THR A 26 -7.58 9.90 -2.73
CA THR A 26 -6.58 9.88 -3.81
C THR A 26 -6.69 8.61 -4.65
N GLY A 27 -6.90 7.46 -4.03
CA GLY A 27 -7.14 6.19 -4.73
C GLY A 27 -8.44 6.18 -5.54
N MET A 28 -9.53 6.74 -4.99
CA MET A 28 -10.81 6.90 -5.70
C MET A 28 -10.67 7.83 -6.91
N LEU A 29 -10.01 8.96 -6.73
CA LEU A 29 -9.72 9.91 -7.81
C LEU A 29 -8.88 9.25 -8.91
N ALA A 30 -7.88 8.45 -8.54
CA ALA A 30 -7.07 7.68 -9.47
C ALA A 30 -7.94 6.76 -10.33
N GLY A 31 -8.92 6.07 -9.74
CA GLY A 31 -9.86 5.23 -10.46
C GLY A 31 -10.72 5.99 -11.47
N ILE A 32 -11.19 7.19 -11.11
CA ILE A 32 -11.95 8.08 -12.01
C ILE A 32 -11.06 8.56 -13.16
N LEU A 33 -9.84 9.02 -12.84
CA LEU A 33 -8.87 9.49 -13.82
C LEU A 33 -8.49 8.37 -14.81
N LEU A 34 -8.31 7.14 -14.31
CA LEU A 34 -8.02 5.99 -15.16
C LEU A 34 -9.13 5.79 -16.20
N ARG A 35 -10.40 5.77 -15.78
CA ARG A 35 -11.54 5.60 -16.70
C ARG A 35 -11.55 6.68 -17.78
N LYS A 36 -11.43 7.93 -17.38
CA LYS A 36 -11.43 9.09 -18.29
C LYS A 36 -10.23 9.09 -19.24
N MET A 37 -9.04 8.72 -18.76
CA MET A 37 -7.83 8.72 -19.59
C MET A 37 -7.71 7.52 -20.49
N LYS A 38 -8.33 6.38 -20.14
CA LYS A 38 -8.33 5.17 -20.97
C LYS A 38 -9.00 5.43 -22.34
N GLU A 39 -9.97 6.32 -22.41
CA GLU A 39 -10.60 6.74 -23.66
C GLU A 39 -9.64 7.51 -24.58
N LYS A 40 -8.64 8.18 -24.02
CA LYS A 40 -7.64 8.96 -24.77
C LYS A 40 -6.44 8.13 -25.22
N GLY A 41 -6.28 6.91 -24.70
CA GLY A 41 -5.22 5.99 -25.06
C GLY A 41 -4.30 5.59 -23.91
N ASN A 42 -3.73 4.39 -24.04
CA ASN A 42 -2.92 3.77 -22.99
C ASN A 42 -1.66 4.56 -22.61
N GLN A 43 -1.04 5.23 -23.59
CA GLN A 43 0.16 6.03 -23.34
C GLN A 43 -0.13 7.20 -22.41
N GLN A 44 -1.28 7.86 -22.58
CA GLN A 44 -1.69 9.00 -21.75
C GLN A 44 -1.97 8.58 -20.32
N VAL A 45 -2.54 7.38 -20.12
CA VAL A 45 -2.71 6.79 -18.79
C VAL A 45 -1.37 6.63 -18.08
N ILE A 46 -0.37 6.04 -18.76
CA ILE A 46 0.96 5.82 -18.19
C ILE A 46 1.62 7.15 -17.83
N ILE A 47 1.62 8.12 -18.76
CA ILE A 47 2.21 9.44 -18.53
C ILE A 47 1.55 10.12 -17.32
N LEU A 48 0.22 10.12 -17.26
CA LEU A 48 -0.51 10.72 -16.13
C LEU A 48 -0.09 10.12 -14.79
N PHE A 49 -0.11 8.80 -14.66
CA PHE A 49 0.20 8.16 -13.39
C PHE A 49 1.68 8.26 -13.00
N VAL A 50 2.59 8.22 -13.96
CA VAL A 50 4.02 8.50 -13.70
C VAL A 50 4.22 9.94 -13.25
N THR A 51 3.59 10.90 -13.91
CA THR A 51 3.69 12.32 -13.54
C THR A 51 3.12 12.58 -12.15
N LEU A 52 1.91 12.06 -11.86
CA LEU A 52 1.31 12.16 -10.52
C LEU A 52 2.20 11.49 -9.46
N GLY A 53 2.80 10.36 -9.80
CA GLY A 53 3.71 9.64 -8.93
C GLY A 53 4.96 10.47 -8.60
N LEU A 54 5.61 11.03 -9.60
CA LEU A 54 6.80 11.86 -9.42
C LEU A 54 6.49 13.15 -8.64
N LEU A 55 5.38 13.81 -8.95
CA LEU A 55 4.94 15.01 -8.23
C LEU A 55 4.65 14.70 -6.75
N SER A 56 3.94 13.58 -6.48
CA SER A 56 3.66 13.15 -5.12
C SER A 56 4.94 12.82 -4.34
N LEU A 57 5.90 12.13 -4.97
CA LEU A 57 7.20 11.85 -4.36
C LEU A 57 7.96 13.14 -4.06
N ALA A 58 8.07 14.04 -5.03
CA ALA A 58 8.75 15.33 -4.84
C ALA A 58 8.12 16.11 -3.68
N THR A 59 6.78 16.21 -3.64
CA THR A 59 6.04 16.86 -2.55
C THR A 59 6.30 16.18 -1.21
N GLY A 60 6.30 14.85 -1.16
CA GLY A 60 6.56 14.08 0.06
C GLY A 60 7.97 14.33 0.60
N PHE A 61 9.00 14.38 -0.26
CA PHE A 61 10.37 14.70 0.14
C PHE A 61 10.54 16.16 0.55
N ILE A 62 9.83 17.11 -0.06
CA ILE A 62 9.81 18.51 0.36
C ILE A 62 9.18 18.62 1.75
N LEU A 63 8.02 18.00 1.97
CA LEU A 63 7.33 17.98 3.26
C LEU A 63 8.14 17.34 4.39
N ARG A 64 9.11 16.48 4.07
CA ARG A 64 10.04 15.90 5.06
C ARG A 64 10.79 16.96 5.86
N LYS A 65 10.96 18.17 5.32
CA LYS A 65 11.62 19.28 6.05
C LYS A 65 10.84 19.69 7.31
N TRP A 66 9.52 19.52 7.29
CA TRP A 66 8.60 19.91 8.38
C TRP A 66 7.97 18.72 9.10
N PHE A 67 7.73 17.63 8.39
CA PHE A 67 7.07 16.44 8.90
C PHE A 67 7.98 15.22 8.73
N ILE A 68 8.33 14.55 9.83
CA ILE A 68 9.05 13.27 9.77
C ILE A 68 8.26 12.25 8.96
N ILE A 69 8.94 11.33 8.28
CA ILE A 69 8.27 10.24 7.57
C ILE A 69 7.89 9.19 8.62
N SER A 70 6.61 9.11 8.96
CA SER A 70 6.11 8.14 9.97
C SER A 70 4.74 7.60 9.57
N LYS A 71 4.66 6.26 9.48
CA LYS A 71 3.39 5.54 9.31
C LYS A 71 2.53 5.64 10.57
N ILE A 72 3.15 5.52 11.76
CA ILE A 72 2.44 5.49 13.05
C ILE A 72 1.74 6.83 13.30
N LEU A 73 2.42 7.94 12.99
CA LEU A 73 1.87 9.28 13.10
C LEU A 73 1.04 9.71 11.89
N ALA A 74 0.91 8.84 10.88
CA ALA A 74 0.20 9.12 9.63
C ALA A 74 0.56 10.48 9.03
N THR A 75 1.87 10.78 8.96
CA THR A 75 2.34 12.11 8.55
C THR A 75 2.05 12.39 7.06
N PRO A 76 1.82 13.67 6.68
CA PRO A 76 1.60 14.05 5.28
C PRO A 76 2.75 13.66 4.36
N SER A 77 4.01 13.78 4.81
CA SER A 77 5.18 13.35 4.06
C SER A 77 5.14 11.86 3.73
N TRP A 78 4.79 11.02 4.73
CA TRP A 78 4.61 9.58 4.53
C TRP A 78 3.48 9.29 3.52
N GLY A 79 2.33 9.92 3.69
CA GLY A 79 1.17 9.74 2.80
C GLY A 79 1.48 10.07 1.34
N MET A 80 2.16 11.20 1.09
CA MET A 80 2.55 11.62 -0.25
C MET A 80 3.58 10.68 -0.88
N ILE A 81 4.57 10.21 -0.12
CA ILE A 81 5.57 9.25 -0.62
C ILE A 81 4.89 7.91 -0.97
N CYS A 82 4.02 7.39 -0.08
CA CYS A 82 3.29 6.15 -0.35
C CYS A 82 2.39 6.27 -1.60
N SER A 83 1.65 7.38 -1.73
CA SER A 83 0.82 7.65 -2.92
C SER A 83 1.67 7.74 -4.18
N GLY A 84 2.83 8.40 -4.12
CA GLY A 84 3.75 8.52 -5.25
C GLY A 84 4.28 7.16 -5.73
N ILE A 85 4.74 6.33 -4.80
CA ILE A 85 5.19 4.96 -5.10
C ILE A 85 4.03 4.15 -5.70
N SER A 86 2.83 4.26 -5.12
CA SER A 86 1.65 3.54 -5.59
C SER A 86 1.26 3.93 -7.01
N PHE A 87 1.32 5.19 -7.38
CA PHE A 87 1.04 5.66 -8.75
C PHE A 87 2.04 5.13 -9.76
N ILE A 88 3.34 5.14 -9.43
CA ILE A 88 4.38 4.62 -10.32
C ILE A 88 4.23 3.10 -10.49
N LEU A 89 4.02 2.36 -9.40
CA LEU A 89 3.77 0.92 -9.46
C LEU A 89 2.50 0.60 -10.25
N PHE A 90 1.44 1.39 -10.07
CA PHE A 90 0.22 1.23 -10.85
C PHE A 90 0.47 1.42 -12.35
N ALA A 91 1.23 2.46 -12.75
CA ALA A 91 1.59 2.70 -14.14
C ALA A 91 2.39 1.53 -14.72
N ALA A 92 3.34 0.97 -13.95
CA ALA A 92 4.14 -0.18 -14.37
C ALA A 92 3.27 -1.44 -14.55
N ILE A 93 2.35 -1.72 -13.60
CA ILE A 93 1.43 -2.86 -13.68
C ILE A 93 0.47 -2.69 -14.85
N TYR A 94 -0.08 -1.49 -15.03
CA TYR A 94 -0.97 -1.16 -16.16
C TYR A 94 -0.27 -1.38 -17.50
N TRP A 95 0.96 -0.89 -17.64
CA TRP A 95 1.76 -1.12 -18.84
C TRP A 95 2.00 -2.62 -19.09
N LEU A 96 2.35 -3.38 -18.05
CA LEU A 96 2.65 -4.81 -18.16
C LEU A 96 1.40 -5.62 -18.50
N ALA A 97 0.28 -5.36 -17.81
CA ALA A 97 -0.94 -6.15 -17.91
C ALA A 97 -1.86 -5.69 -19.06
N ASP A 98 -2.16 -4.38 -19.14
CA ASP A 98 -3.14 -3.85 -20.10
C ASP A 98 -2.51 -3.53 -21.46
N VAL A 99 -1.26 -3.06 -21.51
CA VAL A 99 -0.59 -2.69 -22.77
C VAL A 99 0.16 -3.86 -23.37
N ARG A 100 0.97 -4.57 -22.57
CA ARG A 100 1.74 -5.74 -23.02
C ARG A 100 0.96 -7.05 -23.01
N GLY A 101 -0.18 -7.10 -22.34
CA GLY A 101 -1.00 -8.31 -22.22
C GLY A 101 -0.36 -9.42 -21.38
N TYR A 102 0.73 -9.14 -20.66
CA TYR A 102 1.43 -10.13 -19.85
C TYR A 102 0.75 -10.28 -18.48
N THR A 103 -0.24 -11.17 -18.42
CA THR A 103 -1.07 -11.37 -17.21
C THR A 103 -0.81 -12.70 -16.49
N LYS A 104 0.06 -13.58 -17.02
CA LYS A 104 0.31 -14.92 -16.43
C LYS A 104 0.74 -14.86 -14.97
N TRP A 105 1.58 -13.90 -14.59
CA TRP A 105 2.03 -13.68 -13.21
C TRP A 105 0.87 -13.33 -12.25
N ALA A 106 -0.17 -12.67 -12.75
CA ALA A 106 -1.31 -12.25 -11.95
C ALA A 106 -2.15 -13.44 -11.46
N GLY A 107 -2.00 -14.63 -12.06
CA GLY A 107 -2.71 -15.84 -11.65
C GLY A 107 -2.49 -16.19 -10.19
N PHE A 108 -1.28 -15.98 -9.67
CA PHE A 108 -0.95 -16.23 -8.26
C PHE A 108 -1.61 -15.21 -7.30
N VAL A 109 -1.68 -13.93 -7.70
CA VAL A 109 -2.21 -12.84 -6.86
C VAL A 109 -3.72 -12.68 -7.00
N ARG A 110 -4.31 -13.22 -8.08
CA ARG A 110 -5.74 -13.12 -8.38
C ARG A 110 -6.68 -13.55 -7.26
N PRO A 111 -6.43 -14.65 -6.51
CA PRO A 111 -7.26 -15.03 -5.37
C PRO A 111 -7.26 -13.97 -4.27
N ALA A 112 -6.10 -13.40 -3.97
CA ALA A 112 -5.95 -12.34 -2.96
C ALA A 112 -6.74 -11.08 -3.35
N GLY A 113 -6.70 -10.68 -4.62
CA GLY A 113 -7.47 -9.55 -5.12
C GLY A 113 -8.99 -9.78 -5.12
N LYS A 114 -9.44 -11.01 -5.42
CA LYS A 114 -10.87 -11.37 -5.38
C LYS A 114 -11.46 -11.47 -3.97
N HIS A 115 -10.63 -11.81 -2.99
CA HIS A 115 -11.01 -12.01 -1.59
C HIS A 115 -10.21 -11.06 -0.70
N SER A 116 -10.24 -9.78 -1.03
CA SER A 116 -9.44 -8.73 -0.37
C SER A 116 -9.67 -8.67 1.14
N LEU A 117 -10.91 -8.82 1.61
CA LEU A 117 -11.22 -8.84 3.03
C LEU A 117 -10.56 -10.03 3.74
N THR A 118 -10.65 -11.23 3.17
CA THR A 118 -10.00 -12.42 3.72
C THR A 118 -8.49 -12.24 3.75
N THR A 119 -7.91 -11.69 2.67
CA THR A 119 -6.47 -11.41 2.58
C THR A 119 -6.01 -10.37 3.59
N TYR A 120 -6.84 -9.40 3.91
CA TYR A 120 -6.55 -8.36 4.90
C TYR A 120 -6.62 -8.88 6.33
N LEU A 121 -7.64 -9.69 6.66
CA LEU A 121 -7.85 -10.18 8.02
C LEU A 121 -7.01 -11.42 8.37
N ALA A 122 -6.69 -12.27 7.39
CA ALA A 122 -5.92 -13.50 7.64
C ALA A 122 -4.57 -13.26 8.32
N PRO A 123 -3.75 -12.26 7.94
CA PRO A 123 -2.50 -11.96 8.63
C PRO A 123 -2.70 -11.61 10.10
N ASP A 124 -3.70 -10.78 10.42
CA ASP A 124 -3.95 -10.33 11.79
C ASP A 124 -4.38 -11.50 12.69
N ILE A 125 -5.27 -12.36 12.19
CA ILE A 125 -5.70 -13.57 12.91
C ILE A 125 -4.49 -14.49 13.17
N LEU A 126 -3.65 -14.70 12.15
CA LEU A 126 -2.46 -15.53 12.27
C LEU A 126 -1.42 -14.92 13.21
N TYR A 127 -1.20 -13.61 13.17
CA TYR A 127 -0.30 -12.95 14.10
C TYR A 127 -0.74 -13.14 15.54
N HIS A 128 -2.03 -13.01 15.83
CA HIS A 128 -2.57 -13.23 17.17
C HIS A 128 -2.45 -14.69 17.59
N ALA A 129 -2.74 -15.65 16.70
CA ALA A 129 -2.59 -17.07 16.98
C ALA A 129 -1.12 -17.47 17.25
N ILE A 130 -0.19 -16.94 16.46
CA ILE A 130 1.25 -17.18 16.65
C ILE A 130 1.71 -16.54 17.97
N TRP A 131 1.24 -15.34 18.28
CA TRP A 131 1.58 -14.66 19.53
C TRP A 131 1.09 -15.43 20.76
N MET A 132 -0.13 -15.96 20.71
CA MET A 132 -0.69 -16.81 21.78
C MET A 132 0.04 -18.15 21.92
N SER A 133 0.57 -18.71 20.84
CA SER A 133 1.30 -19.99 20.87
C SER A 133 2.73 -19.87 21.38
N SER A 134 3.24 -18.64 21.59
CA SER A 134 4.63 -18.36 21.99
C SER A 134 5.70 -18.94 21.04
N VAL A 135 5.33 -19.32 19.82
CA VAL A 135 6.26 -19.85 18.82
C VAL A 135 6.95 -18.70 18.10
N PRO A 136 8.29 -18.65 18.07
CA PRO A 136 9.05 -17.54 17.48
C PRO A 136 9.09 -17.61 15.93
N VAL A 137 7.94 -17.70 15.27
CA VAL A 137 7.85 -17.80 13.80
C VAL A 137 8.22 -16.48 13.10
N LEU A 138 8.10 -15.35 13.82
CA LEU A 138 8.31 -14.00 13.26
C LEU A 138 9.70 -13.46 13.57
N ILE A 139 10.71 -14.32 13.69
CA ILE A 139 12.11 -13.97 14.02
C ILE A 139 12.66 -12.91 13.05
N TYR A 140 12.24 -12.92 11.79
CA TYR A 140 12.70 -11.94 10.80
C TYR A 140 12.38 -10.49 11.16
N LYS A 141 11.33 -10.25 11.96
CA LYS A 141 10.97 -8.89 12.43
C LYS A 141 11.91 -8.35 13.52
N GLN A 142 12.61 -9.24 14.20
CA GLN A 142 13.55 -8.90 15.28
C GLN A 142 15.01 -8.85 14.79
N SER A 143 15.24 -9.23 13.53
CA SER A 143 16.57 -9.21 12.94
C SER A 143 17.05 -7.77 12.73
N SER A 144 18.33 -7.53 13.04
CA SER A 144 19.02 -6.27 12.74
C SER A 144 19.42 -6.16 11.27
N GLU A 145 19.43 -7.29 10.54
CA GLU A 145 19.86 -7.35 9.16
C GLU A 145 18.74 -6.94 8.19
N PRO A 146 18.90 -5.83 7.43
CA PRO A 146 17.85 -5.31 6.53
C PRO A 146 17.39 -6.32 5.48
N LEU A 147 18.32 -7.14 4.95
CA LEU A 147 18.00 -8.15 3.94
C LEU A 147 17.09 -9.25 4.52
N VAL A 148 17.34 -9.69 5.73
CA VAL A 148 16.52 -10.71 6.42
C VAL A 148 15.11 -10.19 6.63
N VAL A 149 14.96 -8.92 7.03
CA VAL A 149 13.65 -8.28 7.23
C VAL A 149 12.88 -8.17 5.92
N ILE A 150 13.56 -7.75 4.84
CA ILE A 150 12.92 -7.58 3.52
C ILE A 150 12.50 -8.95 2.96
N LEU A 151 13.41 -9.92 2.92
CA LEU A 151 13.13 -11.26 2.39
C LEU A 151 12.06 -11.97 3.23
N GLY A 152 12.13 -11.87 4.56
CA GLY A 152 11.11 -12.42 5.45
C GLY A 152 9.74 -11.78 5.24
N SER A 153 9.69 -10.47 5.00
CA SER A 153 8.43 -9.77 4.71
C SER A 153 7.82 -10.21 3.37
N ILE A 154 8.66 -10.39 2.34
CA ILE A 154 8.23 -10.89 1.04
C ILE A 154 7.72 -12.33 1.17
N ALA A 155 8.47 -13.20 1.85
CA ALA A 155 8.08 -14.60 2.09
C ALA A 155 6.75 -14.67 2.84
N TRP A 156 6.56 -13.82 3.86
CA TRP A 156 5.30 -13.73 4.60
C TRP A 156 4.14 -13.27 3.71
N ALA A 157 4.34 -12.25 2.88
CA ALA A 157 3.31 -11.78 1.95
C ALA A 157 2.89 -12.87 0.94
N LEU A 158 3.86 -13.64 0.40
CA LEU A 158 3.60 -14.76 -0.49
C LEU A 158 2.84 -15.88 0.21
N LEU A 159 3.20 -16.19 1.46
CA LEU A 159 2.53 -17.19 2.28
C LEU A 159 1.07 -16.80 2.53
N MET A 160 0.81 -15.52 2.86
CA MET A 160 -0.55 -15.02 3.05
C MET A 160 -1.38 -15.04 1.76
N ALA A 161 -0.79 -14.71 0.63
CA ALA A 161 -1.45 -14.84 -0.67
C ALA A 161 -1.79 -16.30 -1.00
N GLY A 162 -0.88 -17.24 -0.70
CA GLY A 162 -1.11 -18.67 -0.83
C GLY A 162 -2.21 -19.18 0.08
N LEU A 163 -2.20 -18.76 1.35
CA LEU A 163 -3.24 -19.11 2.32
C LEU A 163 -4.61 -18.62 1.86
N THR A 164 -4.71 -17.37 1.39
CA THR A 164 -5.96 -16.84 0.84
C THR A 164 -6.45 -17.68 -0.36
N ALA A 165 -5.54 -18.14 -1.21
CA ALA A 165 -5.88 -19.02 -2.32
C ALA A 165 -6.43 -20.37 -1.85
N LEU A 166 -5.84 -20.94 -0.79
CA LEU A 166 -6.31 -22.19 -0.17
C LEU A 166 -7.69 -22.00 0.48
N LEU A 167 -7.89 -20.95 1.27
CA LEU A 167 -9.18 -20.62 1.90
C LEU A 167 -10.27 -20.40 0.83
N ALA A 168 -9.92 -19.73 -0.25
CA ALA A 168 -10.84 -19.52 -1.36
C ALA A 168 -11.25 -20.83 -2.06
N ARG A 169 -10.34 -21.81 -2.17
CA ARG A 169 -10.63 -23.15 -2.70
C ARG A 169 -11.52 -23.95 -1.73
N ALA A 170 -11.30 -23.79 -0.43
CA ALA A 170 -12.14 -24.41 0.62
C ALA A 170 -13.52 -23.75 0.80
N ASN A 171 -13.88 -22.80 -0.07
CA ASN A 171 -15.11 -21.98 0.02
C ASN A 171 -15.25 -21.15 1.31
N ILE A 172 -14.18 -20.98 2.08
CA ILE A 172 -14.13 -20.10 3.24
C ILE A 172 -13.87 -18.69 2.73
N LYS A 173 -14.95 -17.92 2.56
CA LYS A 173 -14.91 -16.56 2.00
C LYS A 173 -15.62 -15.62 2.94
N LEU A 174 -14.89 -14.62 3.43
CA LEU A 174 -15.53 -13.49 4.10
C LEU A 174 -16.11 -12.57 3.02
N LYS A 175 -17.43 -12.43 3.02
CA LYS A 175 -18.17 -11.48 2.18
C LYS A 175 -18.64 -10.32 3.06
N LEU A 176 -18.48 -9.11 2.54
CA LEU A 176 -19.20 -7.94 3.04
C LEU A 176 -20.62 -7.95 2.53
#